data_2e2c8c7f06f8301841a65220dcdb83ff
#
_entry.id   2e2c8c7f06f8301841a65220dcdb83ff
#
_cell.length_a   1.000
_cell.length_b   1.000
_cell.length_c   1.000
_cell.angle_alpha   90.00
_cell.angle_beta   90.00
_cell.angle_gamma   90.00
#
_symmetry.space_group_name_H-M   'P 1'
#
loop_
_entity.id
_entity.type
_entity.pdbx_description
1 polymer ?
#
loop_
_entity_poly.entity_id
_entity_poly.type
_entity_poly.pdbx_seq_one_letter_code
_entity_poly.pdbx_strand_id
1 'polypeptide(L)'
;MSEPTIQTENLTRKFGDFTAVDKITFEVEQGEIFGFLGANGAGKTTAMRMLTGLLTPTSGKALVSGKDVYRQAEAIKKNIGYMSQKFSLYDDLTSEENIRFYGGIYGIPDKELNSKIDEVINSLGLKDVRKKLVRSLPLGWKQKLAFSIAILHNPNIVFLDEPTGGVDPVTRRQFWEKIYEVSDRGITVFVTTHYMDEAEYCDRISIMVDGRMDAIGSPRELKENLESDSIEDVFIKLARGAERREG
;
A
#
# COMPACT_ATOMS: atom_id res chain seq x y z
N MET A 1 -7.92 23.63 -4.69
CA MET A 1 -7.18 22.35 -4.77
C MET A 1 -7.37 21.67 -3.42
N SER A 2 -7.73 20.41 -3.39
CA SER A 2 -7.81 19.63 -2.14
C SER A 2 -6.41 19.46 -1.56
N GLU A 3 -6.30 19.40 -0.23
CA GLU A 3 -5.00 19.11 0.41
C GLU A 3 -4.59 17.67 0.07
N PRO A 4 -3.30 17.42 -0.24
CA PRO A 4 -2.82 16.07 -0.52
C PRO A 4 -3.03 15.13 0.67
N THR A 5 -3.34 13.87 0.39
CA THR A 5 -3.54 12.85 1.43
C THR A 5 -2.22 12.44 2.09
N ILE A 6 -1.10 12.46 1.35
CA ILE A 6 0.26 12.28 1.88
C ILE A 6 1.11 13.47 1.46
N GLN A 7 1.91 13.98 2.39
CA GLN A 7 2.95 14.98 2.12
C GLN A 7 4.22 14.56 2.84
N THR A 8 5.36 14.57 2.14
CA THR A 8 6.67 14.31 2.74
C THR A 8 7.67 15.39 2.33
N GLU A 9 8.54 15.75 3.27
CA GLU A 9 9.64 16.69 3.03
C GLU A 9 10.92 16.14 3.66
N ASN A 10 11.89 15.75 2.81
CA ASN A 10 13.19 15.19 3.21
C ASN A 10 13.08 14.04 4.24
N LEU A 11 12.05 13.19 4.10
CA LEU A 11 11.77 12.12 5.03
C LEU A 11 12.90 11.08 4.99
N THR A 12 13.50 10.81 6.14
CA THR A 12 14.71 9.99 6.25
C THR A 12 14.58 8.96 7.35
N ARG A 13 15.09 7.74 7.10
CA ARG A 13 15.25 6.70 8.12
C ARG A 13 16.64 6.09 8.09
N LYS A 14 17.31 6.13 9.24
CA LYS A 14 18.60 5.49 9.48
C LYS A 14 18.49 4.39 10.53
N PHE A 15 19.27 3.33 10.37
CA PHE A 15 19.47 2.25 11.33
C PHE A 15 20.99 2.15 11.59
N GLY A 16 21.45 2.78 12.67
CA GLY A 16 22.88 3.02 12.87
C GLY A 16 23.47 3.84 11.72
N ASP A 17 24.49 3.33 11.07
CA ASP A 17 25.16 3.97 9.92
C ASP A 17 24.43 3.72 8.59
N PHE A 18 23.52 2.73 8.53
CA PHE A 18 22.78 2.41 7.33
C PHE A 18 21.58 3.34 7.14
N THR A 19 21.52 3.99 5.98
CA THR A 19 20.38 4.86 5.57
C THR A 19 19.43 4.06 4.70
N ALA A 20 18.32 3.61 5.28
CA ALA A 20 17.30 2.82 4.55
C ALA A 20 16.38 3.66 3.68
N VAL A 21 16.15 4.94 4.06
CA VAL A 21 15.40 5.93 3.28
C VAL A 21 16.11 7.27 3.42
N ASP A 22 16.49 7.88 2.30
CA ASP A 22 17.29 9.10 2.24
C ASP A 22 16.51 10.26 1.60
N LYS A 23 15.99 11.17 2.43
CA LYS A 23 15.42 12.47 2.05
C LYS A 23 14.35 12.41 0.96
N ILE A 24 13.43 11.45 1.04
CA ILE A 24 12.33 11.37 0.08
C ILE A 24 11.34 12.54 0.27
N THR A 25 10.94 13.16 -0.84
CA THR A 25 10.00 14.28 -0.86
C THR A 25 8.98 14.03 -1.97
N PHE A 26 7.70 13.90 -1.60
CA PHE A 26 6.60 13.68 -2.55
C PHE A 26 5.25 13.98 -1.90
N GLU A 27 4.23 14.10 -2.75
CA GLU A 27 2.84 14.26 -2.36
C GLU A 27 1.98 13.24 -3.09
N VAL A 28 0.88 12.81 -2.45
CA VAL A 28 -0.15 11.94 -3.02
C VAL A 28 -1.50 12.61 -2.87
N GLU A 29 -2.21 12.75 -3.99
CA GLU A 29 -3.52 13.40 -4.03
C GLU A 29 -4.63 12.51 -3.47
N GLN A 30 -5.77 13.10 -3.12
CA GLN A 30 -6.92 12.36 -2.65
C GLN A 30 -7.53 11.53 -3.78
N GLY A 31 -7.80 10.24 -3.52
CA GLY A 31 -8.37 9.30 -4.48
C GLY A 31 -7.36 8.77 -5.51
N GLU A 32 -6.10 9.18 -5.44
CA GLU A 32 -5.04 8.72 -6.34
C GLU A 32 -4.61 7.28 -6.02
N ILE A 33 -4.33 6.50 -7.06
CA ILE A 33 -3.60 5.23 -6.95
C ILE A 33 -2.12 5.52 -7.18
N PHE A 34 -1.35 5.57 -6.09
CA PHE A 34 0.07 5.88 -6.11
C PHE A 34 0.93 4.64 -5.92
N GLY A 35 1.72 4.31 -6.95
CA GLY A 35 2.65 3.18 -6.95
C GLY A 35 4.02 3.56 -6.39
N PHE A 36 4.54 2.76 -5.45
CA PHE A 36 5.88 2.93 -4.87
C PHE A 36 6.76 1.75 -5.30
N LEU A 37 7.48 1.92 -6.41
CA LEU A 37 8.22 0.87 -7.09
C LEU A 37 9.67 0.81 -6.65
N GLY A 38 10.29 -0.37 -6.79
CA GLY A 38 11.71 -0.56 -6.53
C GLY A 38 12.06 -2.02 -6.27
N ALA A 39 13.33 -2.35 -6.36
CA ALA A 39 13.83 -3.68 -6.02
C ALA A 39 13.59 -4.04 -4.54
N ASN A 40 13.74 -5.32 -4.21
CA ASN A 40 13.76 -5.75 -2.81
C ASN A 40 14.94 -5.10 -2.09
N GLY A 41 14.67 -4.56 -0.89
CA GLY A 41 15.67 -3.81 -0.13
C GLY A 41 15.81 -2.32 -0.47
N ALA A 42 15.14 -1.81 -1.51
CA ALA A 42 15.21 -0.39 -1.90
C ALA A 42 14.64 0.60 -0.86
N GLY A 43 14.02 0.12 0.24
CA GLY A 43 13.49 0.98 1.30
C GLY A 43 11.96 1.17 1.28
N LYS A 44 11.24 0.59 0.32
CA LYS A 44 9.77 0.75 0.15
C LYS A 44 8.96 0.48 1.42
N THR A 45 9.11 -0.71 2.00
CA THR A 45 8.41 -1.08 3.25
C THR A 45 8.83 -0.19 4.41
N THR A 46 10.09 0.27 4.46
CA THR A 46 10.54 1.22 5.49
C THR A 46 9.84 2.57 5.35
N ALA A 47 9.75 3.12 4.14
CA ALA A 47 9.02 4.34 3.86
C ALA A 47 7.53 4.20 4.24
N MET A 48 6.87 3.13 3.79
CA MET A 48 5.48 2.84 4.14
C MET A 48 5.26 2.75 5.65
N ARG A 49 6.15 2.08 6.40
CA ARG A 49 6.04 1.99 7.86
C ARG A 49 6.20 3.34 8.56
N MET A 50 6.98 4.27 8.00
CA MET A 50 7.03 5.64 8.52
C MET A 50 5.70 6.37 8.30
N LEU A 51 5.11 6.27 7.12
CA LEU A 51 3.84 6.91 6.77
C LEU A 51 2.67 6.35 7.58
N THR A 52 2.67 5.05 7.86
CA THR A 52 1.62 4.40 8.67
C THR A 52 1.78 4.60 10.18
N GLY A 53 2.82 5.32 10.64
CA GLY A 53 3.10 5.53 12.05
C GLY A 53 3.60 4.27 12.78
N LEU A 54 4.02 3.23 12.06
CA LEU A 54 4.62 2.00 12.63
C LEU A 54 6.11 2.16 12.90
N LEU A 55 6.75 3.15 12.28
CA LEU A 55 8.18 3.43 12.43
C LEU A 55 8.40 4.94 12.49
N THR A 56 9.05 5.43 13.54
CA THR A 56 9.36 6.85 13.66
C THR A 56 10.50 7.21 12.69
N PRO A 57 10.36 8.23 11.83
CA PRO A 57 11.44 8.72 11.00
C PRO A 57 12.63 9.21 11.84
N THR A 58 13.84 9.23 11.25
CA THR A 58 15.03 9.83 11.88
C THR A 58 15.02 11.35 11.70
N SER A 59 14.58 11.85 10.54
CA SER A 59 14.47 13.27 10.23
C SER A 59 13.49 13.51 9.08
N GLY A 60 13.24 14.78 8.76
CA GLY A 60 12.28 15.21 7.75
C GLY A 60 10.89 15.40 8.33
N LYS A 61 9.90 15.62 7.45
CA LYS A 61 8.49 15.79 7.82
C LYS A 61 7.63 14.84 7.01
N ALA A 62 6.53 14.38 7.60
CA ALA A 62 5.48 13.70 6.87
C ALA A 62 4.12 13.93 7.52
N LEU A 63 3.12 14.18 6.67
CA LEU A 63 1.72 14.26 7.04
C LEU A 63 0.95 13.16 6.29
N VAL A 64 0.03 12.51 6.97
CA VAL A 64 -0.89 11.52 6.39
C VAL A 64 -2.31 11.89 6.81
N SER A 65 -3.16 12.21 5.84
CA SER A 65 -4.50 12.79 6.08
C SER A 65 -4.45 13.97 7.06
N GLY A 66 -3.49 14.89 6.86
CA GLY A 66 -3.26 16.07 7.69
C GLY A 66 -2.67 15.80 9.09
N LYS A 67 -2.30 14.54 9.41
CA LYS A 67 -1.75 14.14 10.72
C LYS A 67 -0.24 13.92 10.65
N ASP A 68 0.49 14.50 11.59
CA ASP A 68 1.94 14.38 11.72
C ASP A 68 2.36 12.99 12.21
N VAL A 69 3.27 12.32 11.46
CA VAL A 69 3.71 10.95 11.75
C VAL A 69 4.48 10.80 13.08
N TYR A 70 5.06 11.89 13.60
CA TYR A 70 5.76 11.87 14.88
C TYR A 70 4.82 12.01 16.07
N ARG A 71 3.82 12.89 15.94
CA ARG A 71 2.98 13.31 17.08
C ARG A 71 1.63 12.60 17.11
N GLN A 72 1.13 12.15 15.96
CA GLN A 72 -0.22 11.66 15.80
C GLN A 72 -0.29 10.23 15.23
N ALA A 73 0.77 9.41 15.45
CA ALA A 73 0.87 8.05 14.91
C ALA A 73 -0.36 7.18 15.25
N GLU A 74 -0.88 7.26 16.49
CA GLU A 74 -2.06 6.49 16.90
C GLU A 74 -3.34 6.96 16.18
N ALA A 75 -3.45 8.27 15.90
CA ALA A 75 -4.56 8.80 15.12
C ALA A 75 -4.44 8.41 13.64
N ILE A 76 -3.23 8.31 13.08
CA ILE A 76 -3.00 7.80 11.74
C ILE A 76 -3.47 6.35 11.65
N LYS A 77 -2.98 5.45 12.53
CA LYS A 77 -3.32 4.02 12.55
C LYS A 77 -4.82 3.74 12.59
N LYS A 78 -5.59 4.59 13.27
CA LYS A 78 -7.07 4.46 13.37
C LYS A 78 -7.80 4.87 12.09
N ASN A 79 -7.17 5.67 11.24
CA ASN A 79 -7.82 6.30 10.07
C ASN A 79 -7.29 5.78 8.73
N ILE A 80 -6.33 4.86 8.74
CA ILE A 80 -5.78 4.24 7.55
C ILE A 80 -6.19 2.77 7.45
N GLY A 81 -6.29 2.25 6.23
CA GLY A 81 -6.24 0.82 5.98
C GLY A 81 -4.79 0.38 5.81
N TYR A 82 -4.44 -0.82 6.25
CA TYR A 82 -3.11 -1.36 6.05
C TYR A 82 -3.16 -2.87 5.77
N MET A 83 -2.59 -3.27 4.65
CA MET A 83 -2.37 -4.66 4.28
C MET A 83 -0.88 -4.91 4.17
N SER A 84 -0.33 -5.68 5.09
CA SER A 84 1.10 -6.06 5.08
C SER A 84 1.38 -7.19 4.10
N GLN A 85 2.62 -7.30 3.64
CA GLN A 85 3.09 -8.36 2.74
C GLN A 85 2.80 -9.78 3.28
N LYS A 86 2.99 -9.99 4.59
CA LYS A 86 2.50 -11.20 5.28
C LYS A 86 1.14 -10.84 5.85
N PHE A 87 0.07 -11.39 5.27
CA PHE A 87 -1.29 -11.06 5.69
C PHE A 87 -1.45 -11.17 7.20
N SER A 88 -1.94 -10.10 7.82
CA SER A 88 -2.20 -10.06 9.25
C SER A 88 -3.48 -10.80 9.62
N LEU A 89 -3.90 -11.81 8.84
CA LEU A 89 -5.06 -12.64 9.14
C LEU A 89 -4.70 -13.70 10.18
N TYR A 90 -5.64 -13.97 11.06
CA TYR A 90 -5.52 -15.06 12.02
C TYR A 90 -5.91 -16.37 11.34
N ASP A 91 -4.95 -17.23 11.08
CA ASP A 91 -5.12 -18.51 10.38
C ASP A 91 -6.04 -19.48 11.10
N ASP A 92 -6.14 -19.41 12.43
CA ASP A 92 -7.00 -20.25 13.28
C ASP A 92 -8.41 -19.66 13.51
N LEU A 93 -8.70 -18.52 12.92
CA LEU A 93 -10.04 -17.94 12.85
C LEU A 93 -10.66 -18.17 11.46
N THR A 94 -11.99 -18.22 11.43
CA THR A 94 -12.76 -18.24 10.17
C THR A 94 -12.72 -16.88 9.47
N SER A 95 -13.17 -16.82 8.22
CA SER A 95 -13.30 -15.56 7.49
C SER A 95 -14.19 -14.55 8.24
N GLU A 96 -15.33 -15.01 8.74
CA GLU A 96 -16.26 -14.18 9.54
C GLU A 96 -15.62 -13.68 10.84
N GLU A 97 -14.94 -14.55 11.58
CA GLU A 97 -14.28 -14.19 12.84
C GLU A 97 -13.14 -13.19 12.62
N ASN A 98 -12.37 -13.33 11.53
CA ASN A 98 -11.37 -12.32 11.16
C ASN A 98 -12.01 -10.96 10.90
N ILE A 99 -13.07 -10.88 10.08
CA ILE A 99 -13.77 -9.62 9.81
C ILE A 99 -14.31 -9.02 11.10
N ARG A 100 -14.92 -9.84 11.97
CA ARG A 100 -15.46 -9.40 13.25
C ARG A 100 -14.38 -8.85 14.18
N PHE A 101 -13.25 -9.54 14.28
CA PHE A 101 -12.12 -9.15 15.11
C PHE A 101 -11.56 -7.78 14.69
N TYR A 102 -11.28 -7.62 13.40
CA TYR A 102 -10.76 -6.33 12.90
C TYR A 102 -11.82 -5.22 12.93
N GLY A 103 -13.08 -5.54 12.67
CA GLY A 103 -14.17 -4.59 12.84
C GLY A 103 -14.25 -4.03 14.25
N GLY A 104 -14.05 -4.90 15.26
CA GLY A 104 -13.94 -4.47 16.66
C GLY A 104 -12.72 -3.57 16.93
N ILE A 105 -11.54 -3.90 16.36
CA ILE A 105 -10.33 -3.05 16.45
C ILE A 105 -10.59 -1.66 15.85
N TYR A 106 -11.27 -1.59 14.71
CA TYR A 106 -11.62 -0.34 14.04
C TYR A 106 -12.79 0.40 14.73
N GLY A 107 -13.36 -0.16 15.79
CA GLY A 107 -14.45 0.47 16.56
C GLY A 107 -15.79 0.49 15.82
N ILE A 108 -16.02 -0.44 14.88
CA ILE A 108 -17.29 -0.56 14.18
C ILE A 108 -18.34 -1.09 15.18
N PRO A 109 -19.48 -0.40 15.34
CA PRO A 109 -20.51 -0.84 16.27
C PRO A 109 -21.09 -2.22 15.89
N ASP A 110 -21.38 -3.07 16.87
CA ASP A 110 -21.90 -4.42 16.63
C ASP A 110 -23.16 -4.45 15.75
N LYS A 111 -24.00 -3.42 15.84
CA LYS A 111 -25.21 -3.28 15.02
C LYS A 111 -24.90 -3.19 13.52
N GLU A 112 -23.79 -2.55 13.17
CA GLU A 112 -23.34 -2.36 11.79
C GLU A 112 -22.43 -3.51 11.33
N LEU A 113 -21.68 -4.11 12.26
CA LEU A 113 -20.66 -5.11 11.97
C LEU A 113 -21.23 -6.35 11.27
N ASN A 114 -22.41 -6.83 11.69
CA ASN A 114 -23.04 -7.99 11.06
C ASN A 114 -23.40 -7.70 9.58
N SER A 115 -23.91 -6.52 9.26
CA SER A 115 -24.22 -6.12 7.90
C SER A 115 -22.95 -6.02 7.05
N LYS A 116 -21.88 -5.43 7.60
CA LYS A 116 -20.58 -5.33 6.92
C LYS A 116 -19.92 -6.68 6.68
N ILE A 117 -20.05 -7.62 7.62
CA ILE A 117 -19.60 -9.01 7.45
C ILE A 117 -20.33 -9.64 6.26
N ASP A 118 -21.65 -9.53 6.21
CA ASP A 118 -22.46 -10.07 5.12
C ASP A 118 -22.11 -9.43 3.78
N GLU A 119 -21.88 -8.13 3.74
CA GLU A 119 -21.42 -7.39 2.55
C GLU A 119 -20.07 -7.93 2.06
N VAL A 120 -19.06 -8.03 2.91
CA VAL A 120 -17.73 -8.55 2.54
C VAL A 120 -17.82 -10.01 2.08
N ILE A 121 -18.50 -10.86 2.80
CA ILE A 121 -18.68 -12.28 2.45
C ILE A 121 -19.36 -12.44 1.10
N ASN A 122 -20.39 -11.61 0.81
CA ASN A 122 -21.12 -11.64 -0.45
C ASN A 122 -20.28 -11.11 -1.61
N SER A 123 -19.61 -9.94 -1.43
CA SER A 123 -18.79 -9.29 -2.47
C SER A 123 -17.59 -10.15 -2.89
N LEU A 124 -17.07 -10.95 -1.97
CA LEU A 124 -15.97 -11.88 -2.24
C LEU A 124 -16.44 -13.28 -2.71
N GLY A 125 -17.74 -13.57 -2.70
CA GLY A 125 -18.26 -14.91 -3.01
C GLY A 125 -17.85 -15.96 -1.98
N LEU A 126 -17.62 -15.56 -0.71
CA LEU A 126 -17.12 -16.44 0.35
C LEU A 126 -18.23 -17.17 1.13
N LYS A 127 -19.48 -17.22 0.63
CA LYS A 127 -20.60 -17.83 1.35
C LYS A 127 -20.30 -19.27 1.81
N ASP A 128 -19.76 -20.08 0.90
CA ASP A 128 -19.48 -21.51 1.14
C ASP A 128 -18.26 -21.74 2.05
N VAL A 129 -17.45 -20.72 2.25
CA VAL A 129 -16.23 -20.78 3.07
C VAL A 129 -16.26 -19.81 4.26
N ARG A 130 -17.39 -19.12 4.50
CA ARG A 130 -17.59 -18.16 5.59
C ARG A 130 -17.10 -18.69 6.94
N LYS A 131 -17.40 -19.95 7.24
CA LYS A 131 -17.07 -20.65 8.50
C LYS A 131 -15.82 -21.53 8.38
N LYS A 132 -15.10 -21.51 7.27
CA LYS A 132 -13.83 -22.22 7.13
C LYS A 132 -12.70 -21.39 7.74
N LEU A 133 -11.74 -22.08 8.35
CA LEU A 133 -10.54 -21.46 8.89
C LEU A 133 -9.72 -20.82 7.76
N VAL A 134 -9.18 -19.62 8.01
CA VAL A 134 -8.41 -18.86 7.02
C VAL A 134 -7.21 -19.66 6.52
N ARG A 135 -6.55 -20.47 7.36
CA ARG A 135 -5.44 -21.34 6.93
C ARG A 135 -5.80 -22.28 5.78
N SER A 136 -7.07 -22.68 5.63
CA SER A 136 -7.53 -23.56 4.56
C SER A 136 -7.87 -22.84 3.24
N LEU A 137 -7.86 -21.51 3.23
CA LEU A 137 -8.20 -20.75 2.03
C LEU A 137 -7.00 -20.67 1.07
N PRO A 138 -7.24 -20.71 -0.26
CA PRO A 138 -6.22 -20.37 -1.25
C PRO A 138 -5.69 -18.95 -1.05
N LEU A 139 -4.43 -18.72 -1.47
CA LEU A 139 -3.73 -17.45 -1.29
C LEU A 139 -4.52 -16.24 -1.81
N GLY A 140 -5.07 -16.30 -3.01
CA GLY A 140 -5.85 -15.21 -3.59
C GLY A 140 -7.11 -14.84 -2.80
N TRP A 141 -7.73 -15.82 -2.10
CA TRP A 141 -8.84 -15.55 -1.19
C TRP A 141 -8.39 -14.85 0.09
N LYS A 142 -7.25 -15.28 0.64
CA LYS A 142 -6.63 -14.61 1.80
C LYS A 142 -6.30 -13.15 1.48
N GLN A 143 -5.75 -12.88 0.30
CA GLN A 143 -5.46 -11.52 -0.17
C GLN A 143 -6.72 -10.66 -0.26
N LYS A 144 -7.75 -11.15 -0.96
CA LYS A 144 -9.02 -10.43 -1.09
C LYS A 144 -9.68 -10.18 0.27
N LEU A 145 -9.63 -11.14 1.19
CA LEU A 145 -10.14 -10.98 2.55
C LEU A 145 -9.33 -9.93 3.33
N ALA A 146 -7.99 -9.99 3.28
CA ALA A 146 -7.12 -9.02 3.95
C ALA A 146 -7.36 -7.59 3.44
N PHE A 147 -7.49 -7.42 2.12
CA PHE A 147 -7.80 -6.14 1.51
C PHE A 147 -9.18 -5.61 1.95
N SER A 148 -10.22 -6.45 1.91
CA SER A 148 -11.56 -6.07 2.35
C SER A 148 -11.60 -5.66 3.84
N ILE A 149 -10.82 -6.34 4.67
CA ILE A 149 -10.65 -5.96 6.08
C ILE A 149 -9.94 -4.62 6.21
N ALA A 150 -8.88 -4.37 5.43
CA ALA A 150 -8.14 -3.11 5.48
C ALA A 150 -9.01 -1.89 5.16
N ILE A 151 -10.05 -2.05 4.34
CA ILE A 151 -10.97 -0.97 3.95
C ILE A 151 -12.31 -0.99 4.71
N LEU A 152 -12.51 -1.91 5.64
CA LEU A 152 -13.80 -2.19 6.31
C LEU A 152 -14.40 -0.97 7.02
N HIS A 153 -13.56 -0.10 7.55
CA HIS A 153 -13.93 1.12 8.29
C HIS A 153 -13.97 2.38 7.43
N ASN A 154 -13.93 2.23 6.09
CA ASN A 154 -13.91 3.33 5.11
C ASN A 154 -12.79 4.36 5.39
N PRO A 155 -11.51 3.97 5.36
CA PRO A 155 -10.40 4.88 5.59
C PRO A 155 -10.25 5.89 4.45
N ASN A 156 -9.60 7.03 4.71
CA ASN A 156 -9.26 8.00 3.67
C ASN A 156 -8.15 7.49 2.74
N ILE A 157 -7.30 6.61 3.25
CA ILE A 157 -6.18 5.99 2.51
C ILE A 157 -5.98 4.55 2.94
N VAL A 158 -5.64 3.69 1.99
CA VAL A 158 -5.20 2.32 2.24
C VAL A 158 -3.77 2.13 1.75
N PHE A 159 -2.93 1.54 2.60
CA PHE A 159 -1.57 1.14 2.29
C PHE A 159 -1.52 -0.36 2.01
N LEU A 160 -0.95 -0.73 0.86
CA LEU A 160 -0.85 -2.11 0.38
C LEU A 160 0.61 -2.46 0.15
N ASP A 161 1.17 -3.35 0.99
CA ASP A 161 2.58 -3.74 0.89
C ASP A 161 2.71 -5.04 0.07
N GLU A 162 3.09 -4.90 -1.21
CA GLU A 162 3.23 -5.99 -2.19
C GLU A 162 1.99 -6.92 -2.24
N PRO A 163 0.78 -6.37 -2.44
CA PRO A 163 -0.46 -7.08 -2.17
C PRO A 163 -0.73 -8.26 -3.11
N THR A 164 -0.08 -8.30 -4.27
CA THR A 164 -0.26 -9.29 -5.33
C THR A 164 0.86 -10.32 -5.39
N GLY A 165 1.77 -10.30 -4.42
CA GLY A 165 2.88 -11.24 -4.35
C GLY A 165 2.44 -12.70 -4.31
N GLY A 166 2.99 -13.54 -5.21
CA GLY A 166 2.79 -14.98 -5.20
C GLY A 166 1.46 -15.49 -5.77
N VAL A 167 0.63 -14.63 -6.39
CA VAL A 167 -0.60 -15.07 -7.06
C VAL A 167 -0.43 -15.13 -8.59
N ASP A 168 -1.30 -15.93 -9.21
CA ASP A 168 -1.37 -16.05 -10.67
C ASP A 168 -1.86 -14.74 -11.33
N PRO A 169 -1.60 -14.54 -12.64
CA PRO A 169 -1.96 -13.31 -13.35
C PRO A 169 -3.45 -12.99 -13.35
N VAL A 170 -4.34 -13.99 -13.35
CA VAL A 170 -5.80 -13.77 -13.34
C VAL A 170 -6.24 -13.23 -11.98
N THR A 171 -5.75 -13.84 -10.91
CA THR A 171 -6.01 -13.37 -9.53
C THR A 171 -5.45 -11.96 -9.31
N ARG A 172 -4.25 -11.66 -9.84
CA ARG A 172 -3.64 -10.33 -9.80
C ARG A 172 -4.54 -9.29 -10.46
N ARG A 173 -5.02 -9.55 -11.69
CA ARG A 173 -5.92 -8.64 -12.39
C ARG A 173 -7.20 -8.38 -11.61
N GLN A 174 -7.83 -9.43 -11.07
CA GLN A 174 -9.03 -9.28 -10.24
C GLN A 174 -8.78 -8.47 -8.97
N PHE A 175 -7.56 -8.53 -8.42
CA PHE A 175 -7.19 -7.72 -7.26
C PHE A 175 -7.08 -6.23 -7.65
N TRP A 176 -6.48 -5.91 -8.79
CA TRP A 176 -6.40 -4.55 -9.31
C TRP A 176 -7.77 -3.96 -9.64
N GLU A 177 -8.71 -4.77 -10.16
CA GLU A 177 -10.10 -4.35 -10.33
C GLU A 177 -10.71 -3.89 -8.99
N LYS A 178 -10.40 -4.56 -7.88
CA LYS A 178 -10.85 -4.13 -6.54
C LYS A 178 -10.16 -2.85 -6.06
N ILE A 179 -8.89 -2.65 -6.40
CA ILE A 179 -8.19 -1.38 -6.12
C ILE A 179 -8.90 -0.22 -6.82
N TYR A 180 -9.24 -0.36 -8.11
CA TYR A 180 -9.98 0.66 -8.85
C TYR A 180 -11.35 0.96 -8.23
N GLU A 181 -12.14 -0.07 -7.88
CA GLU A 181 -13.43 0.11 -7.21
C GLU A 181 -13.31 0.94 -5.92
N VAL A 182 -12.20 0.84 -5.21
CA VAL A 182 -11.94 1.56 -3.96
C VAL A 182 -11.49 2.99 -4.23
N SER A 183 -10.61 3.20 -5.21
CA SER A 183 -10.19 4.54 -5.67
C SER A 183 -11.37 5.34 -6.22
N ASP A 184 -12.26 4.73 -7.01
CA ASP A 184 -13.49 5.36 -7.54
C ASP A 184 -14.44 5.85 -6.42
N ARG A 185 -14.34 5.30 -5.21
CA ARG A 185 -15.06 5.80 -4.02
C ARG A 185 -14.35 6.96 -3.33
N GLY A 186 -13.22 7.42 -3.86
CA GLY A 186 -12.41 8.51 -3.31
C GLY A 186 -11.43 8.09 -2.22
N ILE A 187 -11.19 6.80 -2.00
CA ILE A 187 -10.15 6.29 -1.09
C ILE A 187 -8.81 6.31 -1.81
N THR A 188 -7.84 7.01 -1.26
CA THR A 188 -6.47 7.02 -1.78
C THR A 188 -5.83 5.65 -1.60
N VAL A 189 -5.10 5.16 -2.60
CA VAL A 189 -4.40 3.88 -2.55
C VAL A 189 -2.90 4.10 -2.69
N PHE A 190 -2.14 3.71 -1.67
CA PHE A 190 -0.68 3.68 -1.72
C PHE A 190 -0.22 2.22 -1.79
N VAL A 191 0.33 1.82 -2.93
CA VAL A 191 0.73 0.43 -3.17
C VAL A 191 2.23 0.31 -3.40
N THR A 192 2.92 -0.59 -2.66
CA THR A 192 4.29 -0.96 -2.99
C THR A 192 4.30 -2.18 -3.88
N THR A 193 5.18 -2.22 -4.85
CA THR A 193 5.40 -3.39 -5.69
C THR A 193 6.83 -3.45 -6.21
N HIS A 194 7.30 -4.64 -6.53
CA HIS A 194 8.52 -4.89 -7.30
C HIS A 194 8.21 -5.39 -8.72
N TYR A 195 6.92 -5.53 -9.06
CA TYR A 195 6.47 -5.90 -10.40
C TYR A 195 6.31 -4.63 -11.25
N MET A 196 7.14 -4.47 -12.28
CA MET A 196 7.15 -3.26 -13.10
C MET A 196 5.91 -3.13 -14.00
N ASP A 197 5.27 -4.25 -14.35
CA ASP A 197 4.01 -4.29 -15.08
C ASP A 197 2.83 -3.72 -14.26
N GLU A 198 2.88 -3.79 -12.95
CA GLU A 198 1.85 -3.19 -12.07
C GLU A 198 1.89 -1.66 -12.05
N ALA A 199 3.01 -1.06 -12.43
CA ALA A 199 3.11 0.39 -12.55
C ALA A 199 2.09 0.99 -13.52
N GLU A 200 1.77 0.27 -14.58
CA GLU A 200 0.80 0.73 -15.59
C GLU A 200 -0.65 0.82 -15.05
N TYR A 201 -0.90 0.25 -13.88
CA TYR A 201 -2.21 0.31 -13.20
C TYR A 201 -2.34 1.50 -12.24
N CYS A 202 -1.25 2.26 -12.02
CA CYS A 202 -1.22 3.40 -11.12
C CYS A 202 -1.40 4.72 -11.88
N ASP A 203 -2.03 5.73 -11.24
CA ASP A 203 -2.13 7.08 -11.79
C ASP A 203 -0.74 7.75 -11.84
N ARG A 204 -0.01 7.64 -10.73
CA ARG A 204 1.38 8.06 -10.62
C ARG A 204 2.21 7.03 -9.88
N ILE A 205 3.49 7.01 -10.19
CA ILE A 205 4.45 6.12 -9.56
C ILE A 205 5.68 6.90 -9.10
N SER A 206 6.31 6.39 -8.05
CA SER A 206 7.69 6.72 -7.73
C SER A 206 8.59 5.49 -7.89
N ILE A 207 9.80 5.70 -8.35
CA ILE A 207 10.82 4.65 -8.47
C ILE A 207 11.88 4.89 -7.42
N MET A 208 12.03 3.90 -6.53
CA MET A 208 12.98 3.94 -5.42
C MET A 208 14.19 3.05 -5.71
N VAL A 209 15.38 3.64 -5.61
CA VAL A 209 16.67 2.96 -5.77
C VAL A 209 17.54 3.33 -4.56
N ASP A 210 18.09 2.33 -3.86
CA ASP A 210 19.03 2.50 -2.74
C ASP A 210 18.61 3.55 -1.70
N GLY A 211 17.35 3.50 -1.30
CA GLY A 211 16.78 4.40 -0.30
C GLY A 211 16.38 5.78 -0.82
N ARG A 212 16.59 6.08 -2.10
CA ARG A 212 16.28 7.37 -2.73
C ARG A 212 15.13 7.25 -3.71
N MET A 213 14.40 8.34 -3.89
CA MET A 213 13.40 8.48 -4.92
C MET A 213 14.06 9.09 -6.16
N ASP A 214 14.33 8.26 -7.18
CA ASP A 214 15.04 8.69 -8.38
C ASP A 214 14.12 9.21 -9.48
N ALA A 215 12.84 8.83 -9.46
CA ALA A 215 11.84 9.35 -10.39
C ALA A 215 10.43 9.36 -9.76
N ILE A 216 9.59 10.29 -10.20
CA ILE A 216 8.17 10.39 -9.85
C ILE A 216 7.40 10.98 -11.03
N GLY A 217 6.24 10.42 -11.36
CA GLY A 217 5.37 10.89 -12.44
C GLY A 217 4.36 9.81 -12.84
N SER A 218 3.52 10.10 -13.81
CA SER A 218 2.70 9.05 -14.42
C SER A 218 3.58 8.05 -15.19
N PRO A 219 3.15 6.79 -15.35
CA PRO A 219 3.91 5.80 -16.14
C PRO A 219 4.24 6.31 -17.55
N ARG A 220 3.32 7.03 -18.16
CA ARG A 220 3.50 7.62 -19.48
C ARG A 220 4.61 8.69 -19.47
N GLU A 221 4.52 9.67 -18.58
CA GLU A 221 5.53 10.75 -18.46
C GLU A 221 6.93 10.19 -18.21
N LEU A 222 7.05 9.17 -17.36
CA LEU A 222 8.36 8.56 -17.05
C LEU A 222 8.94 7.83 -18.27
N LYS A 223 8.11 7.13 -19.05
CA LYS A 223 8.55 6.52 -20.32
C LYS A 223 9.00 7.56 -21.33
N GLU A 224 8.23 8.62 -21.52
CA GLU A 224 8.55 9.71 -22.43
C GLU A 224 9.84 10.44 -22.00
N ASN A 225 9.97 10.83 -20.75
CA ASN A 225 11.12 11.58 -20.22
C ASN A 225 12.44 10.81 -20.26
N LEU A 226 12.36 9.47 -20.15
CA LEU A 226 13.54 8.60 -20.16
C LEU A 226 13.70 7.83 -21.49
N GLU A 227 12.95 8.22 -22.54
CA GLU A 227 13.01 7.60 -23.86
C GLU A 227 12.97 6.08 -23.77
N SER A 228 11.97 5.52 -23.10
CA SER A 228 11.83 4.10 -22.75
C SER A 228 10.50 3.55 -23.22
N ASP A 229 10.47 2.30 -23.67
CA ASP A 229 9.25 1.63 -24.13
C ASP A 229 8.43 1.05 -22.97
N SER A 230 9.09 0.73 -21.83
CA SER A 230 8.48 0.11 -20.68
C SER A 230 8.95 0.73 -19.35
N ILE A 231 8.18 0.55 -18.28
CA ILE A 231 8.62 0.95 -16.93
C ILE A 231 9.79 0.08 -16.45
N GLU A 232 9.92 -1.14 -16.94
CA GLU A 232 11.10 -1.96 -16.68
C GLU A 232 12.37 -1.33 -17.24
N ASP A 233 12.34 -0.80 -18.48
CA ASP A 233 13.47 -0.08 -19.08
C ASP A 233 13.79 1.20 -18.32
N VAL A 234 12.77 1.95 -17.90
CA VAL A 234 12.92 3.13 -17.02
C VAL A 234 13.67 2.75 -15.74
N PHE A 235 13.21 1.68 -15.07
CA PHE A 235 13.84 1.20 -13.83
C PHE A 235 15.31 0.80 -14.06
N ILE A 236 15.61 0.04 -15.13
CA ILE A 236 16.97 -0.39 -15.46
C ILE A 236 17.89 0.82 -15.70
N LYS A 237 17.41 1.85 -16.41
CA LYS A 237 18.19 3.08 -16.65
C LYS A 237 18.52 3.82 -15.35
N LEU A 238 17.55 3.94 -14.44
CA LEU A 238 17.72 4.60 -13.14
C LEU A 238 18.68 3.79 -12.24
N ALA A 239 18.51 2.48 -12.15
CA ALA A 239 19.36 1.61 -11.33
C ALA A 239 20.83 1.67 -11.78
N ARG A 240 21.10 1.60 -13.10
CA ARG A 240 22.47 1.77 -13.65
C ARG A 240 23.04 3.18 -13.40
N GLY A 241 22.18 4.20 -13.35
CA GLY A 241 22.58 5.56 -13.01
C GLY A 241 22.98 5.71 -11.54
N ALA A 242 22.36 4.95 -10.65
CA ALA A 242 22.70 4.93 -9.22
C ALA A 242 24.08 4.28 -8.97
N GLU A 243 24.36 3.12 -9.57
CA GLU A 243 25.68 2.46 -9.45
C GLU A 243 26.86 3.37 -9.85
N ARG A 244 26.67 4.25 -10.86
CA ARG A 244 27.69 5.24 -11.27
C ARG A 244 27.89 6.40 -10.32
N ARG A 245 26.97 6.62 -9.36
CA ARG A 245 27.08 7.70 -8.36
C ARG A 245 27.89 7.25 -7.13
N GLU A 246 28.02 5.95 -6.91
CA GLU A 246 28.75 5.37 -5.77
C GLU A 246 30.21 4.98 -6.08
N GLY A 247 30.62 4.96 -7.35
CA GLY A 247 31.97 4.68 -7.81
C GLY A 247 32.71 5.95 -8.24
#